data_cfe77916cf1a2f83733505a6a2ee9de0
#
_entry.id   cfe77916cf1a2f83733505a6a2ee9de0
#
_cell.length_a   1.000
_cell.length_b   1.000
_cell.length_c   1.000
_cell.angle_alpha   90.00
_cell.angle_beta   90.00
_cell.angle_gamma   90.00
#
_symmetry.space_group_name_H-M   'P 1'
#
loop_
_entity.id
_entity.type
_entity.pdbx_description
1 polymer ?
#
loop_
_entity_poly.entity_id
_entity_poly.type
_entity_poly.pdbx_seq_one_letter_code
_entity_poly.pdbx_strand_id
1 'polypeptide(L)'
;GWFPLYGMYTTEMYDSLDTFAKAKDLMIHAFMPIVCYTYVSLAYYTRFIDANMQEVIRQDYVRTAKAKGAGPVSIVLHHAFRNTLIPLVTLIGLTLPGLLGGSVIIERIFQWPGMGQLYFMSLTSRDYPTIMGLTLMFSIMTLVGQLLADVLYAVVDPRIRLS
;
A
#
# COMPACT_ATOMS: atom_id res chain seq x y z
N GLY A 1 -11.05 -24.61 -12.46
CA GLY A 1 -10.27 -23.40 -12.86
C GLY A 1 -8.82 -23.54 -12.47
N TRP A 2 -7.96 -22.71 -13.04
CA TRP A 2 -6.50 -22.74 -12.76
C TRP A 2 -6.15 -22.16 -11.38
N PHE A 3 -7.05 -21.32 -10.85
CA PHE A 3 -6.92 -20.74 -9.53
C PHE A 3 -8.22 -20.87 -8.73
N PRO A 4 -8.15 -21.15 -7.43
CA PRO A 4 -9.32 -21.12 -6.55
C PRO A 4 -9.86 -19.69 -6.46
N LEU A 5 -11.19 -19.57 -6.52
CA LEU A 5 -11.87 -18.26 -6.51
C LEU A 5 -12.30 -17.82 -5.11
N TYR A 6 -12.36 -18.74 -4.15
CA TYR A 6 -12.91 -18.47 -2.82
C TYR A 6 -12.10 -19.13 -1.72
N GLY A 7 -12.08 -18.48 -0.56
CA GLY A 7 -11.47 -19.01 0.65
C GLY A 7 -9.98 -18.78 0.76
N MET A 8 -9.44 -19.01 1.92
CA MET A 8 -8.02 -18.83 2.24
C MET A 8 -7.18 -20.08 1.93
N TYR A 9 -7.81 -21.26 1.92
CA TYR A 9 -7.18 -22.57 1.71
C TYR A 9 -8.22 -23.61 1.30
N THR A 10 -7.74 -24.75 0.81
CA THR A 10 -8.58 -25.89 0.41
C THR A 10 -9.04 -26.66 1.64
N THR A 11 -10.28 -26.43 2.09
CA THR A 11 -10.83 -26.95 3.35
C THR A 11 -10.79 -28.47 3.49
N GLU A 12 -10.97 -29.21 2.40
CA GLU A 12 -11.10 -30.67 2.43
C GLU A 12 -9.78 -31.42 2.72
N MET A 13 -8.63 -30.82 2.40
CA MET A 13 -7.33 -31.50 2.48
C MET A 13 -6.31 -30.78 3.37
N TYR A 14 -6.64 -29.56 3.87
CA TYR A 14 -5.66 -28.70 4.53
C TYR A 14 -4.99 -29.34 5.75
N ASP A 15 -5.76 -30.04 6.58
CA ASP A 15 -5.23 -30.65 7.81
C ASP A 15 -4.27 -31.83 7.54
N SER A 16 -4.42 -32.50 6.39
CA SER A 16 -3.57 -33.62 5.98
C SER A 16 -2.30 -33.20 5.22
N LEU A 17 -2.18 -31.91 4.85
CA LEU A 17 -1.03 -31.41 4.10
C LEU A 17 0.19 -31.18 5.00
N ASP A 18 1.37 -31.43 4.44
CA ASP A 18 2.64 -31.01 5.03
C ASP A 18 2.77 -29.45 5.05
N THR A 19 3.62 -28.93 5.93
CA THR A 19 3.84 -27.49 6.12
C THR A 19 4.13 -26.75 4.81
N PHE A 20 4.94 -27.35 3.94
CA PHE A 20 5.28 -26.78 2.64
C PHE A 20 4.07 -26.76 1.67
N ALA A 21 3.27 -27.83 1.68
CA ALA A 21 2.06 -27.91 0.87
C ALA A 21 0.98 -26.92 1.35
N LYS A 22 0.85 -26.68 2.65
CA LYS A 22 -0.01 -25.66 3.26
C LYS A 22 0.38 -24.25 2.79
N ALA A 23 1.68 -23.93 2.83
CA ALA A 23 2.16 -22.63 2.36
C ALA A 23 1.89 -22.42 0.86
N LYS A 24 2.07 -23.45 0.05
CA LYS A 24 1.79 -23.42 -1.39
C LYS A 24 0.30 -23.21 -1.66
N ASP A 25 -0.57 -23.93 -0.96
CA ASP A 25 -2.03 -23.79 -1.09
C ASP A 25 -2.49 -22.37 -0.74
N LEU A 26 -1.99 -21.82 0.37
CA LEU A 26 -2.24 -20.44 0.78
C LEU A 26 -1.79 -19.43 -0.28
N MET A 27 -0.59 -19.61 -0.85
CA MET A 27 -0.09 -18.72 -1.91
C MET A 27 -0.96 -18.74 -3.17
N ILE A 28 -1.45 -19.92 -3.56
CA ILE A 28 -2.32 -20.07 -4.73
C ILE A 28 -3.66 -19.34 -4.51
N HIS A 29 -4.24 -19.46 -3.30
CA HIS A 29 -5.49 -18.75 -2.94
C HIS A 29 -5.28 -17.24 -2.81
N ALA A 30 -4.12 -16.80 -2.29
CA ALA A 30 -3.76 -15.39 -2.14
C ALA A 30 -3.46 -14.71 -3.48
N PHE A 31 -3.10 -15.46 -4.53
CA PHE A 31 -2.62 -14.90 -5.80
C PHE A 31 -3.63 -13.92 -6.42
N MET A 32 -4.87 -14.34 -6.61
CA MET A 32 -5.91 -13.50 -7.23
C MET A 32 -6.26 -12.24 -6.41
N PRO A 33 -6.52 -12.33 -5.10
CA PRO A 33 -6.71 -11.16 -4.25
C PRO A 33 -5.54 -10.17 -4.33
N ILE A 34 -4.30 -10.66 -4.28
CA ILE A 34 -3.10 -9.82 -4.36
C ILE A 34 -3.01 -9.13 -5.71
N VAL A 35 -3.22 -9.85 -6.82
CA VAL A 35 -3.19 -9.25 -8.16
C VAL A 35 -4.25 -8.16 -8.31
N CYS A 36 -5.48 -8.40 -7.88
CA CYS A 36 -6.55 -7.42 -7.94
C CYS A 36 -6.22 -6.16 -7.10
N TYR A 37 -5.76 -6.35 -5.87
CA TYR A 37 -5.38 -5.24 -4.99
C TYR A 37 -4.20 -4.44 -5.54
N THR A 38 -3.18 -5.14 -6.03
CA THR A 38 -1.98 -4.52 -6.62
C THR A 38 -2.33 -3.74 -7.87
N TYR A 39 -3.18 -4.27 -8.75
CA TYR A 39 -3.56 -3.59 -9.98
C TYR A 39 -4.20 -2.23 -9.73
N VAL A 40 -5.15 -2.17 -8.80
CA VAL A 40 -5.82 -0.92 -8.41
C VAL A 40 -4.82 0.06 -7.79
N SER A 41 -3.97 -0.43 -6.87
CA SER A 41 -2.96 0.39 -6.19
C SER A 41 -1.92 0.91 -7.18
N LEU A 42 -1.47 0.08 -8.12
CA LEU A 42 -0.46 0.44 -9.13
C LEU A 42 -0.95 1.59 -10.01
N ALA A 43 -2.21 1.56 -10.43
CA ALA A 43 -2.81 2.64 -11.22
C ALA A 43 -2.80 3.99 -10.47
N TYR A 44 -3.09 3.95 -9.16
CA TYR A 44 -3.06 5.14 -8.31
C TYR A 44 -1.63 5.69 -8.14
N TYR A 45 -0.68 4.83 -7.77
CA TYR A 45 0.72 5.25 -7.56
C TYR A 45 1.37 5.73 -8.85
N THR A 46 1.10 5.08 -9.99
CA THR A 46 1.64 5.51 -11.29
C THR A 46 1.19 6.92 -11.63
N ARG A 47 -0.09 7.23 -11.49
CA ARG A 47 -0.63 8.57 -11.73
C ARG A 47 -0.05 9.61 -10.77
N PHE A 48 0.12 9.25 -9.51
CA PHE A 48 0.71 10.12 -8.51
C PHE A 48 2.17 10.47 -8.84
N ILE A 49 2.97 9.46 -9.20
CA ILE A 49 4.37 9.64 -9.59
C ILE A 49 4.47 10.47 -10.86
N ASP A 50 3.64 10.18 -11.86
CA ASP A 50 3.65 10.93 -13.12
C ASP A 50 3.33 12.41 -12.91
N ALA A 51 2.29 12.74 -12.14
CA ALA A 51 1.93 14.12 -11.82
C ALA A 51 3.06 14.87 -11.11
N ASN A 52 3.66 14.27 -10.07
CA ASN A 52 4.78 14.87 -9.35
C ASN A 52 6.02 15.01 -10.24
N MET A 53 6.30 14.02 -11.10
CA MET A 53 7.41 14.09 -12.04
C MET A 53 7.25 15.23 -13.03
N GLN A 54 6.05 15.43 -13.57
CA GLN A 54 5.76 16.54 -14.49
C GLN A 54 5.94 17.91 -13.82
N GLU A 55 5.57 18.06 -12.54
CA GLU A 55 5.79 19.27 -11.78
C GLU A 55 7.29 19.52 -11.55
N VAL A 56 8.01 18.49 -11.11
CA VAL A 56 9.44 18.59 -10.82
C VAL A 56 10.29 18.92 -12.06
N ILE A 57 9.97 18.36 -13.22
CA ILE A 57 10.69 18.63 -14.49
C ILE A 57 10.60 20.09 -14.91
N ARG A 58 9.57 20.83 -14.48
CA ARG A 58 9.37 22.25 -14.79
C ARG A 58 10.11 23.20 -13.86
N GLN A 59 10.71 22.71 -12.79
CA GLN A 59 11.42 23.50 -11.78
C GLN A 59 12.72 24.11 -12.34
N ASP A 60 13.10 25.27 -11.79
CA ASP A 60 14.25 26.04 -12.29
C ASP A 60 15.59 25.32 -12.11
N TYR A 61 15.75 24.49 -11.08
CA TYR A 61 16.99 23.71 -10.92
C TYR A 61 17.17 22.66 -12.04
N VAL A 62 16.06 22.12 -12.58
CA VAL A 62 16.11 21.24 -13.75
C VAL A 62 16.53 22.01 -15.00
N ARG A 63 16.00 23.23 -15.18
CA ARG A 63 16.46 24.11 -16.26
C ARG A 63 17.93 24.43 -16.16
N THR A 64 18.42 24.72 -14.96
CA THR A 64 19.84 24.98 -14.69
C THR A 64 20.70 23.74 -15.01
N ALA A 65 20.25 22.53 -14.63
CA ALA A 65 20.97 21.30 -14.97
C ALA A 65 21.04 21.08 -16.50
N LYS A 66 19.95 21.37 -17.24
CA LYS A 66 19.96 21.35 -18.70
C LYS A 66 20.95 22.32 -19.30
N ALA A 67 20.99 23.55 -18.78
CA ALA A 67 21.92 24.60 -19.25
C ALA A 67 23.39 24.20 -19.01
N LYS A 68 23.68 23.42 -17.96
CA LYS A 68 25.00 22.86 -17.65
C LYS A 68 25.35 21.62 -18.49
N GLY A 69 24.51 21.22 -19.45
CA GLY A 69 24.79 20.10 -20.35
C GLY A 69 24.42 18.71 -19.80
N ALA A 70 23.62 18.63 -18.74
CA ALA A 70 23.15 17.35 -18.24
C ALA A 70 22.27 16.63 -19.28
N GLY A 71 22.58 15.39 -19.58
CA GLY A 71 21.81 14.56 -20.51
C GLY A 71 20.41 14.24 -20.00
N PRO A 72 19.44 13.91 -20.91
CA PRO A 72 18.05 13.69 -20.54
C PRO A 72 17.84 12.59 -19.50
N VAL A 73 18.57 11.50 -19.57
CA VAL A 73 18.50 10.40 -18.60
C VAL A 73 18.99 10.85 -17.21
N SER A 74 20.08 11.61 -17.14
CA SER A 74 20.61 12.17 -15.89
C SER A 74 19.61 13.13 -15.24
N ILE A 75 18.94 13.97 -16.04
CA ILE A 75 17.91 14.88 -15.56
C ILE A 75 16.75 14.11 -14.95
N VAL A 76 16.25 13.09 -15.63
CA VAL A 76 15.13 12.29 -15.14
C VAL A 76 15.50 11.53 -13.86
N LEU A 77 16.61 10.78 -13.87
CA LEU A 77 16.94 9.88 -12.74
C LEU A 77 17.53 10.63 -11.52
N HIS A 78 18.45 11.57 -11.73
CA HIS A 78 19.14 12.21 -10.62
C HIS A 78 18.48 13.49 -10.12
N HIS A 79 17.82 14.24 -11.01
CA HIS A 79 17.22 15.51 -10.62
C HIS A 79 15.71 15.42 -10.43
N ALA A 80 14.98 14.75 -11.32
CA ALA A 80 13.52 14.69 -11.22
C ALA A 80 13.07 13.56 -10.29
N PHE A 81 13.45 12.32 -10.57
CA PHE A 81 12.98 11.15 -9.82
C PHE A 81 13.35 11.21 -8.33
N ARG A 82 14.58 11.60 -8.00
CA ARG A 82 15.02 11.72 -6.60
C ARG A 82 14.15 12.68 -5.80
N ASN A 83 13.74 13.80 -6.39
CA ASN A 83 12.87 14.77 -5.71
C ASN A 83 11.41 14.31 -5.66
N THR A 84 10.96 13.49 -6.62
CA THR A 84 9.64 12.86 -6.60
C THR A 84 9.53 11.77 -5.53
N LEU A 85 10.65 11.20 -5.07
CA LEU A 85 10.65 10.20 -3.98
C LEU A 85 10.15 10.78 -2.66
N ILE A 86 10.36 12.07 -2.38
CA ILE A 86 9.95 12.69 -1.11
C ILE A 86 8.43 12.57 -0.91
N PRO A 87 7.56 13.10 -1.80
CA PRO A 87 6.12 12.92 -1.66
C PRO A 87 5.68 11.45 -1.77
N LEU A 88 6.42 10.61 -2.51
CA LEU A 88 6.11 9.18 -2.61
C LEU A 88 6.32 8.44 -1.27
N VAL A 89 7.42 8.71 -0.58
CA VAL A 89 7.70 8.11 0.74
C VAL A 89 6.62 8.50 1.76
N THR A 90 6.21 9.77 1.76
CA THR A 90 5.10 10.24 2.59
C THR A 90 3.79 9.52 2.27
N LEU A 91 3.48 9.38 0.98
CA LEU A 91 2.29 8.67 0.54
C LEU A 91 2.30 7.19 0.98
N ILE A 92 3.43 6.50 0.83
CA ILE A 92 3.59 5.11 1.29
C ILE A 92 3.38 5.02 2.80
N GLY A 93 3.97 5.92 3.59
CA GLY A 93 3.77 5.94 5.04
C GLY A 93 2.30 6.11 5.44
N LEU A 94 1.58 7.01 4.76
CA LEU A 94 0.15 7.24 5.01
C LEU A 94 -0.75 6.07 4.56
N THR A 95 -0.28 5.20 3.66
CA THR A 95 -1.05 4.03 3.21
C THR A 95 -0.85 2.78 4.07
N LEU A 96 0.18 2.74 4.94
CA LEU A 96 0.45 1.60 5.82
C LEU A 96 -0.75 1.19 6.69
N PRO A 97 -1.50 2.13 7.33
CA PRO A 97 -2.69 1.77 8.09
C PRO A 97 -3.78 1.11 7.24
N GLY A 98 -3.95 1.59 6.00
CA GLY A 98 -4.91 1.02 5.04
C GLY A 98 -4.56 -0.42 4.62
N LEU A 99 -3.27 -0.76 4.55
CA LEU A 99 -2.83 -2.13 4.27
C LEU A 99 -3.22 -3.10 5.39
N LEU A 100 -3.18 -2.63 6.64
CA LEU A 100 -3.56 -3.44 7.81
C LEU A 100 -5.08 -3.51 7.99
N GLY A 101 -5.80 -2.45 7.59
CA GLY A 101 -7.26 -2.42 7.59
C GLY A 101 -7.91 -3.33 6.53
N GLY A 102 -7.12 -3.78 5.56
CA GLY A 102 -7.57 -4.63 4.47
C GLY A 102 -8.52 -3.94 3.48
N SER A 103 -9.05 -4.72 2.57
CA SER A 103 -10.06 -4.27 1.61
C SER A 103 -11.34 -5.06 1.77
N VAL A 104 -12.36 -4.46 2.37
CA VAL A 104 -13.68 -5.09 2.56
C VAL A 104 -14.21 -5.70 1.25
N ILE A 105 -14.03 -5.01 0.14
CA ILE A 105 -14.54 -5.45 -1.17
C ILE A 105 -13.82 -6.71 -1.64
N ILE A 106 -12.50 -6.69 -1.64
CA ILE A 106 -11.67 -7.82 -2.11
C ILE A 106 -11.83 -9.01 -1.17
N GLU A 107 -11.76 -8.79 0.13
CA GLU A 107 -11.95 -9.83 1.14
C GLU A 107 -13.31 -10.51 1.01
N ARG A 108 -14.36 -9.75 0.72
CA ARG A 108 -15.70 -10.29 0.53
C ARG A 108 -15.85 -11.05 -0.79
N ILE A 109 -15.31 -10.53 -1.90
CA ILE A 109 -15.37 -11.19 -3.21
C ILE A 109 -14.65 -12.54 -3.16
N PHE A 110 -13.45 -12.57 -2.59
CA PHE A 110 -12.64 -13.78 -2.50
C PHE A 110 -12.88 -14.61 -1.24
N GLN A 111 -13.83 -14.19 -0.39
CA GLN A 111 -14.13 -14.83 0.90
C GLN A 111 -12.87 -15.03 1.76
N TRP A 112 -11.99 -14.04 1.72
CA TRP A 112 -10.76 -14.02 2.49
C TRP A 112 -11.04 -13.49 3.90
N PRO A 113 -10.71 -14.24 4.98
CA PRO A 113 -11.00 -13.82 6.35
C PRO A 113 -10.04 -12.70 6.80
N GLY A 114 -10.35 -11.47 6.44
CA GLY A 114 -9.57 -10.28 6.77
C GLY A 114 -10.31 -9.33 7.71
N MET A 115 -9.61 -8.26 8.09
CA MET A 115 -10.11 -7.25 9.04
C MET A 115 -11.25 -6.43 8.46
N GLY A 116 -11.23 -6.16 7.15
CA GLY A 116 -12.30 -5.45 6.47
C GLY A 116 -13.60 -6.26 6.44
N GLN A 117 -13.51 -7.56 6.20
CA GLN A 117 -14.66 -8.46 6.26
C GLN A 117 -15.23 -8.54 7.68
N LEU A 118 -14.37 -8.66 8.70
CA LEU A 118 -14.79 -8.66 10.10
C LEU A 118 -15.52 -7.38 10.47
N TYR A 119 -15.01 -6.22 10.07
CA TYR A 119 -15.65 -4.92 10.30
C TYR A 119 -17.03 -4.85 9.63
N PHE A 120 -17.13 -5.30 8.36
CA PHE A 120 -18.40 -5.31 7.64
C PHE A 120 -19.43 -6.25 8.29
N MET A 121 -19.02 -7.44 8.72
CA MET A 121 -19.90 -8.40 9.40
C MET A 121 -20.40 -7.83 10.73
N SER A 122 -19.53 -7.18 11.51
CA SER A 122 -19.89 -6.53 12.76
C SER A 122 -20.89 -5.38 12.56
N LEU A 123 -20.74 -4.61 11.48
CA LEU A 123 -21.72 -3.57 11.11
C LEU A 123 -23.11 -4.16 10.81
N THR A 124 -23.15 -5.23 10.04
CA THR A 124 -24.43 -5.87 9.64
C THR A 124 -25.12 -6.57 10.82
N SER A 125 -24.34 -7.16 11.73
CA SER A 125 -24.85 -7.80 12.96
C SER A 125 -25.09 -6.80 14.13
N ARG A 126 -24.73 -5.52 13.94
CA ARG A 126 -24.80 -4.48 14.99
C ARG A 126 -24.00 -4.82 16.26
N ASP A 127 -22.87 -5.49 16.06
CA ASP A 127 -21.93 -5.80 17.15
C ASP A 127 -21.08 -4.56 17.48
N TYR A 128 -21.66 -3.67 18.28
CA TYR A 128 -21.04 -2.40 18.67
C TYR A 128 -19.69 -2.58 19.39
N PRO A 129 -19.50 -3.54 20.32
CA PRO A 129 -18.22 -3.77 20.96
C PRO A 129 -17.11 -4.05 19.95
N THR A 130 -17.34 -4.93 18.98
CA THR A 130 -16.35 -5.26 17.93
C THR A 130 -16.11 -4.07 16.99
N ILE A 131 -17.16 -3.32 16.60
CA ILE A 131 -17.01 -2.11 15.77
C ILE A 131 -16.13 -1.07 16.49
N MET A 132 -16.40 -0.81 17.76
CA MET A 132 -15.63 0.15 18.56
C MET A 132 -14.15 -0.29 18.69
N GLY A 133 -13.92 -1.56 18.99
CA GLY A 133 -12.57 -2.12 19.09
C GLY A 133 -11.77 -2.00 17.79
N LEU A 134 -12.38 -2.37 16.68
CA LEU A 134 -11.76 -2.25 15.36
C LEU A 134 -11.50 -0.78 14.97
N THR A 135 -12.47 0.10 15.23
CA THR A 135 -12.31 1.54 14.95
C THR A 135 -11.17 2.14 15.77
N LEU A 136 -11.09 1.79 17.07
CA LEU A 136 -9.98 2.23 17.92
C LEU A 136 -8.63 1.71 17.40
N MET A 137 -8.56 0.44 17.03
CA MET A 137 -7.36 -0.17 16.47
C MET A 137 -6.93 0.53 15.17
N PHE A 138 -7.85 0.75 14.23
CA PHE A 138 -7.54 1.46 12.98
C PHE A 138 -7.09 2.91 13.23
N SER A 139 -7.69 3.58 14.21
CA SER A 139 -7.28 4.95 14.60
C SER A 139 -5.86 4.98 15.14
N ILE A 140 -5.51 4.05 16.04
CA ILE A 140 -4.14 3.92 16.56
C ILE A 140 -3.15 3.62 15.43
N MET A 141 -3.49 2.69 14.55
CA MET A 141 -2.64 2.34 13.40
C MET A 141 -2.44 3.51 12.45
N THR A 142 -3.48 4.33 12.25
CA THR A 142 -3.38 5.56 11.43
C THR A 142 -2.43 6.56 12.07
N LEU A 143 -2.50 6.77 13.38
CA LEU A 143 -1.57 7.65 14.10
C LEU A 143 -0.13 7.15 14.02
N VAL A 144 0.08 5.85 14.21
CA VAL A 144 1.41 5.23 14.08
C VAL A 144 1.94 5.35 12.65
N GLY A 145 1.09 5.09 11.65
CA GLY A 145 1.47 5.23 10.24
C GLY A 145 1.85 6.66 9.88
N GLN A 146 1.10 7.64 10.39
CA GLN A 146 1.39 9.05 10.19
C GLN A 146 2.71 9.45 10.86
N LEU A 147 2.95 9.02 12.10
CA LEU A 147 4.22 9.24 12.79
C LEU A 147 5.40 8.63 12.02
N LEU A 148 5.25 7.42 11.51
CA LEU A 148 6.27 6.78 10.67
C LEU A 148 6.51 7.56 9.38
N ALA A 149 5.46 8.07 8.74
CA ALA A 149 5.59 8.91 7.54
C ALA A 149 6.37 10.19 7.85
N ASP A 150 6.10 10.87 8.97
CA ASP A 150 6.80 12.07 9.40
C ASP A 150 8.27 11.80 9.69
N VAL A 151 8.58 10.69 10.35
CA VAL A 151 9.97 10.26 10.61
C VAL A 151 10.70 9.95 9.30
N LEU A 152 10.08 9.20 8.39
CA LEU A 152 10.66 8.90 7.08
C LEU A 152 10.89 10.17 6.26
N TYR A 153 9.96 11.12 6.33
CA TYR A 153 10.08 12.42 5.68
C TYR A 153 11.29 13.20 6.22
N ALA A 154 11.45 13.27 7.54
CA ALA A 154 12.59 13.91 8.17
C ALA A 154 13.94 13.27 7.81
N VAL A 155 13.97 11.96 7.58
CA VAL A 155 15.18 11.22 7.13
C VAL A 155 15.49 11.49 5.66
N VAL A 156 14.48 11.58 4.80
CA VAL A 156 14.64 11.77 3.34
C VAL A 156 14.97 13.23 3.01
N ASP A 157 14.39 14.18 3.74
CA ASP A 157 14.68 15.62 3.58
C ASP A 157 15.35 16.22 4.84
N PRO A 158 16.68 16.19 4.95
CA PRO A 158 17.41 16.74 6.09
C PRO A 158 17.33 18.28 6.23
N ARG A 159 16.66 18.97 5.30
CA ARG A 159 16.47 20.43 5.35
C ARG A 159 15.37 20.83 6.33
N ILE A 160 14.49 19.91 6.71
CA ILE A 160 13.46 20.13 7.71
C ILE A 160 14.08 19.87 9.08
N ARG A 161 14.72 20.89 9.66
CA ARG A 161 15.02 20.88 11.08
C ARG A 161 13.70 21.18 11.81
N LEU A 162 13.31 20.28 12.69
CA LEU A 162 12.27 20.50 13.67
C LEU A 162 12.62 21.76 14.45
N SER A 163 11.95 22.86 14.15
CA SER A 163 11.99 24.10 14.94
C SER A 163 10.88 24.06 15.97
#